data_c80afb346344ff92b4ffd500f3e5e39d
#
_entry.id   c80afb346344ff92b4ffd500f3e5e39d
#
_cell.length_a   1.000
_cell.length_b   1.000
_cell.length_c   1.000
_cell.angle_alpha   90.00
_cell.angle_beta   90.00
_cell.angle_gamma   90.00
#
_symmetry.space_group_name_H-M   'P 1'
#
loop_
_entity.id
_entity.type
_entity.pdbx_description
1 polymer ?
#
loop_
_entity_poly.entity_id
_entity_poly.type
_entity_poly.pdbx_seq_one_letter_code
_entity_poly.pdbx_strand_id
1 'polypeptide(L)'
;MRFPLIAAALLVGSISPATAQSASDRADARCILVLTLAARNPDQKEAAGRGQFYYYGRVAARGTATKLGAILVTEAKLVTTPQKLQAELARCSAELIVANAGLRDSLKDVETAARQAPKPGAVPPK
;
A
#
# COMPACT_ATOMS: atom_id res chain seq x y z
N MET A 1 19.39 -28.02 53.91
CA MET A 1 19.27 -26.68 53.34
C MET A 1 18.47 -26.80 52.03
N ARG A 2 17.24 -26.29 52.00
CA ARG A 2 16.33 -26.34 50.84
C ARG A 2 16.33 -24.98 50.20
N PHE A 3 16.78 -24.87 48.93
CA PHE A 3 16.71 -23.65 48.14
C PHE A 3 15.38 -23.63 47.37
N PRO A 4 14.57 -22.56 47.44
CA PRO A 4 13.40 -22.43 46.58
C PRO A 4 13.84 -21.89 45.22
N LEU A 5 13.47 -22.62 44.15
CA LEU A 5 13.55 -22.19 42.77
C LEU A 5 12.49 -21.13 42.53
N ILE A 6 12.89 -19.88 42.32
CA ILE A 6 12.02 -18.79 41.87
C ILE A 6 11.93 -18.89 40.36
N ALA A 7 10.80 -19.38 39.87
CA ALA A 7 10.45 -19.35 38.43
C ALA A 7 10.03 -17.93 38.06
N ALA A 8 10.90 -17.18 37.39
CA ALA A 8 10.56 -15.91 36.76
C ALA A 8 9.76 -16.17 35.48
N ALA A 9 8.46 -15.95 35.52
CA ALA A 9 7.59 -15.97 34.34
C ALA A 9 7.84 -14.71 33.52
N LEU A 10 8.52 -14.85 32.38
CA LEU A 10 8.66 -13.80 31.37
C LEU A 10 7.31 -13.66 30.63
N LEU A 11 6.54 -12.66 31.01
CA LEU A 11 5.39 -12.18 30.23
C LEU A 11 5.91 -11.51 28.97
N VAL A 12 6.07 -12.28 27.88
CA VAL A 12 6.29 -11.75 26.55
C VAL A 12 4.96 -11.13 26.12
N GLY A 13 4.84 -9.81 26.26
CA GLY A 13 3.71 -9.04 25.76
C GLY A 13 3.63 -9.18 24.24
N SER A 14 2.67 -9.98 23.79
CA SER A 14 2.34 -10.11 22.37
C SER A 14 1.82 -8.76 21.86
N ILE A 15 2.67 -7.99 21.15
CA ILE A 15 2.25 -6.80 20.42
C ILE A 15 1.33 -7.29 19.32
N SER A 16 0.03 -7.06 19.50
CA SER A 16 -1.00 -7.52 18.56
C SER A 16 -0.77 -6.91 17.17
N PRO A 17 -0.67 -7.71 16.10
CA PRO A 17 -0.48 -7.20 14.72
C PRO A 17 -1.63 -6.31 14.23
N ALA A 18 -2.76 -6.30 14.93
CA ALA A 18 -3.93 -5.48 14.62
C ALA A 18 -3.68 -3.96 14.68
N THR A 19 -2.73 -3.47 15.50
CA THR A 19 -2.44 -2.03 15.60
C THR A 19 -1.59 -1.52 14.44
N ALA A 20 -0.62 -2.30 13.97
CA ALA A 20 0.21 -1.96 12.81
C ALA A 20 -0.64 -1.96 11.52
N GLN A 21 -1.54 -2.92 11.37
CA GLN A 21 -2.48 -3.02 10.26
C GLN A 21 -3.42 -1.81 10.20
N SER A 22 -3.94 -1.37 11.35
CA SER A 22 -4.76 -0.16 11.47
C SER A 22 -4.03 1.12 11.04
N ALA A 23 -2.73 1.27 11.36
CA ALA A 23 -1.93 2.44 10.97
C ALA A 23 -1.74 2.49 9.44
N SER A 24 -1.46 1.37 8.79
CA SER A 24 -1.33 1.27 7.34
C SER A 24 -2.65 1.58 6.63
N ASP A 25 -3.77 1.06 7.12
CA ASP A 25 -5.10 1.33 6.55
C ASP A 25 -5.46 2.82 6.64
N ARG A 26 -5.13 3.47 7.75
CA ARG A 26 -5.32 4.91 7.92
C ARG A 26 -4.48 5.73 6.95
N ALA A 27 -3.21 5.36 6.79
CA ALA A 27 -2.33 6.03 5.83
C ALA A 27 -2.84 5.90 4.40
N ASP A 28 -3.27 4.70 3.98
CA ASP A 28 -3.83 4.46 2.66
C ASP A 28 -5.18 5.17 2.47
N ALA A 29 -6.03 5.22 3.49
CA ALA A 29 -7.28 5.97 3.47
C ALA A 29 -7.04 7.48 3.25
N ARG A 30 -6.04 8.08 3.91
CA ARG A 30 -5.66 9.48 3.64
C ARG A 30 -5.24 9.69 2.20
N CYS A 31 -4.49 8.75 1.61
CA CYS A 31 -4.13 8.83 0.20
C CYS A 31 -5.37 8.76 -0.71
N ILE A 32 -6.32 7.89 -0.43
CA ILE A 32 -7.58 7.84 -1.17
C ILE A 32 -8.32 9.17 -1.09
N LEU A 33 -8.39 9.79 0.09
CA LEU A 33 -9.05 11.09 0.30
C LEU A 33 -8.41 12.21 -0.51
N VAL A 34 -7.08 12.39 -0.40
CA VAL A 34 -6.40 13.49 -1.07
C VAL A 34 -6.39 13.31 -2.59
N LEU A 35 -6.32 12.07 -3.08
CA LEU A 35 -6.43 11.76 -4.49
C LEU A 35 -7.86 11.96 -5.01
N THR A 36 -8.90 11.73 -4.18
CA THR A 36 -10.28 12.06 -4.52
C THR A 36 -10.46 13.57 -4.73
N LEU A 37 -9.80 14.38 -3.91
CA LEU A 37 -9.81 15.83 -4.08
C LEU A 37 -9.01 16.26 -5.32
N ALA A 38 -7.84 15.68 -5.56
CA ALA A 38 -7.01 15.95 -6.74
C ALA A 38 -7.75 15.59 -8.05
N ALA A 39 -8.55 14.53 -8.06
CA ALA A 39 -9.34 14.10 -9.21
C ALA A 39 -10.44 15.11 -9.64
N ARG A 40 -10.73 16.13 -8.83
CA ARG A 40 -11.61 17.24 -9.21
C ARG A 40 -10.97 18.16 -10.25
N ASN A 41 -9.65 18.19 -10.33
CA ASN A 41 -8.93 18.85 -11.40
C ASN A 41 -8.91 17.92 -12.64
N PRO A 42 -9.46 18.35 -13.80
CA PRO A 42 -9.49 17.53 -15.01
C PRO A 42 -8.12 17.00 -15.42
N ASP A 43 -7.07 17.80 -15.28
CA ASP A 43 -5.70 17.43 -15.67
C ASP A 43 -5.10 16.33 -14.78
N GLN A 44 -5.61 16.17 -13.57
CA GLN A 44 -5.13 15.19 -12.60
C GLN A 44 -6.07 13.98 -12.46
N LYS A 45 -7.26 14.04 -13.02
CA LYS A 45 -8.33 13.06 -12.81
C LYS A 45 -7.89 11.61 -13.06
N GLU A 46 -7.23 11.38 -14.19
CA GLU A 46 -6.83 10.02 -14.57
C GLU A 46 -5.70 9.50 -13.66
N ALA A 47 -4.67 10.30 -13.41
CA ALA A 47 -3.57 9.92 -12.54
C ALA A 47 -4.04 9.69 -11.09
N ALA A 48 -4.89 10.57 -10.59
CA ALA A 48 -5.48 10.45 -9.26
C ALA A 48 -6.37 9.19 -9.15
N GLY A 49 -7.17 8.88 -10.17
CA GLY A 49 -7.99 7.67 -10.21
C GLY A 49 -7.16 6.40 -10.13
N ARG A 50 -6.08 6.30 -10.91
CA ARG A 50 -5.14 5.17 -10.81
C ARG A 50 -4.54 5.04 -9.41
N GLY A 51 -4.16 6.15 -8.80
CA GLY A 51 -3.66 6.16 -7.42
C GLY A 51 -4.69 5.69 -6.39
N GLN A 52 -5.95 6.09 -6.53
CA GLN A 52 -7.04 5.61 -5.67
C GLN A 52 -7.17 4.09 -5.74
N PHE A 53 -7.16 3.50 -6.93
CA PHE A 53 -7.23 2.04 -7.08
C PHE A 53 -6.02 1.32 -6.48
N TYR A 54 -4.83 1.90 -6.59
CA TYR A 54 -3.64 1.35 -5.94
C TYR A 54 -3.80 1.26 -4.42
N TYR A 55 -4.19 2.34 -3.75
CA TYR A 55 -4.37 2.35 -2.30
C TYR A 55 -5.57 1.52 -1.85
N TYR A 56 -6.67 1.54 -2.60
CA TYR A 56 -7.80 0.66 -2.35
C TYR A 56 -7.41 -0.82 -2.42
N GLY A 57 -6.64 -1.19 -3.43
CA GLY A 57 -6.12 -2.55 -3.58
C GLY A 57 -5.29 -3.01 -2.38
N ARG A 58 -4.47 -2.11 -1.80
CA ARG A 58 -3.71 -2.39 -0.58
C ARG A 58 -4.61 -2.64 0.63
N VAL A 59 -5.63 -1.81 0.82
CA VAL A 59 -6.63 -2.00 1.90
C VAL A 59 -7.39 -3.31 1.69
N ALA A 60 -7.82 -3.60 0.47
CA ALA A 60 -8.52 -4.83 0.14
C ALA A 60 -7.65 -6.09 0.37
N ALA A 61 -6.38 -6.03 -0.01
CA ALA A 61 -5.43 -7.13 0.20
C ALA A 61 -5.21 -7.47 1.70
N ARG A 62 -5.38 -6.48 2.59
CA ARG A 62 -5.33 -6.69 4.04
C ARG A 62 -6.67 -7.16 4.64
N GLY A 63 -7.73 -7.30 3.83
CA GLY A 63 -9.04 -7.74 4.29
C GLY A 63 -9.85 -6.67 5.03
N THR A 64 -9.46 -5.40 4.95
CA THR A 64 -10.09 -4.29 5.69
C THR A 64 -10.99 -3.40 4.83
N ALA A 65 -11.24 -3.77 3.57
CA ALA A 65 -12.06 -3.00 2.62
C ALA A 65 -13.47 -2.69 3.15
N THR A 66 -14.09 -3.61 3.88
CA THR A 66 -15.43 -3.41 4.49
C THR A 66 -15.46 -2.31 5.55
N LYS A 67 -14.32 -1.99 6.15
CA LYS A 67 -14.15 -0.95 7.18
C LYS A 67 -13.69 0.39 6.59
N LEU A 68 -13.35 0.42 5.31
CA LEU A 68 -12.73 1.59 4.68
C LEU A 68 -13.58 2.85 4.82
N GLY A 69 -14.90 2.76 4.66
CA GLY A 69 -15.79 3.91 4.81
C GLY A 69 -15.68 4.59 6.18
N ALA A 70 -15.66 3.81 7.26
CA ALA A 70 -15.50 4.33 8.62
C ALA A 70 -14.10 4.95 8.83
N ILE A 71 -13.06 4.34 8.26
CA ILE A 71 -11.69 4.86 8.31
C ILE A 71 -11.60 6.19 7.56
N LEU A 72 -12.16 6.28 6.35
CA LEU A 72 -12.19 7.51 5.55
C LEU A 72 -12.86 8.67 6.30
N VAL A 73 -14.00 8.43 6.94
CA VAL A 73 -14.70 9.45 7.77
C VAL A 73 -13.83 9.93 8.92
N THR A 74 -13.10 9.03 9.56
CA THR A 74 -12.20 9.38 10.68
C THR A 74 -11.00 10.19 10.19
N GLU A 75 -10.34 9.73 9.13
CA GLU A 75 -9.14 10.36 8.60
C GLU A 75 -9.43 11.72 7.91
N ALA A 76 -10.62 11.89 7.34
CA ALA A 76 -11.05 13.18 6.75
C ALA A 76 -11.03 14.33 7.77
N LYS A 77 -11.29 14.04 9.05
CA LYS A 77 -11.24 15.05 10.12
C LYS A 77 -9.82 15.52 10.44
N LEU A 78 -8.80 14.77 10.03
CA LEU A 78 -7.40 15.08 10.29
C LEU A 78 -6.75 15.89 9.16
N VAL A 79 -7.30 15.82 7.93
CA VAL A 79 -6.75 16.43 6.73
C VAL A 79 -7.60 17.65 6.32
N THR A 80 -7.71 18.62 7.22
CA THR A 80 -8.65 19.74 7.07
C THR A 80 -8.03 21.04 6.57
N THR A 81 -6.70 21.17 6.62
CA THR A 81 -6.00 22.39 6.18
C THR A 81 -5.32 22.18 4.83
N PRO A 82 -5.19 23.25 4.00
CA PRO A 82 -4.47 23.16 2.73
C PRO A 82 -3.05 22.58 2.87
N GLN A 83 -2.34 22.93 3.94
CA GLN A 83 -0.98 22.46 4.20
C GLN A 83 -0.96 20.95 4.46
N LYS A 84 -1.91 20.42 5.26
CA LYS A 84 -2.02 18.98 5.50
C LYS A 84 -2.40 18.22 4.24
N LEU A 85 -3.34 18.76 3.45
CA LEU A 85 -3.73 18.18 2.17
C LEU A 85 -2.53 18.07 1.22
N GLN A 86 -1.75 19.13 1.09
CA GLN A 86 -0.56 19.14 0.23
C GLN A 86 0.52 18.17 0.73
N ALA A 87 0.78 18.13 2.01
CA ALA A 87 1.76 17.21 2.60
C ALA A 87 1.38 15.74 2.36
N GLU A 88 0.10 15.39 2.58
CA GLU A 88 -0.39 14.03 2.30
C GLU A 88 -0.37 13.72 0.79
N LEU A 89 -0.75 14.66 -0.06
CA LEU A 89 -0.70 14.45 -1.51
C LEU A 89 0.73 14.22 -1.99
N ALA A 90 1.70 14.98 -1.48
CA ALA A 90 3.12 14.80 -1.79
C ALA A 90 3.62 13.43 -1.34
N ARG A 91 3.29 12.99 -0.13
CA ARG A 91 3.63 11.67 0.39
C ARG A 91 3.06 10.55 -0.49
N CYS A 92 1.76 10.61 -0.78
CA CYS A 92 1.07 9.60 -1.59
C CYS A 92 1.61 9.56 -3.03
N SER A 93 1.90 10.72 -3.63
CA SER A 93 2.48 10.80 -4.96
C SER A 93 3.89 10.21 -5.03
N ALA A 94 4.73 10.47 -4.03
CA ALA A 94 6.07 9.90 -3.95
C ALA A 94 6.02 8.37 -3.86
N GLU A 95 5.12 7.82 -3.06
CA GLU A 95 4.93 6.37 -2.93
C GLU A 95 4.45 5.74 -4.26
N LEU A 96 3.52 6.38 -4.97
CA LEU A 96 3.05 5.93 -6.29
C LEU A 96 4.18 5.94 -7.34
N ILE A 97 5.06 6.93 -7.31
CA ILE A 97 6.22 6.99 -8.21
C ILE A 97 7.12 5.76 -8.00
N VAL A 98 7.42 5.42 -6.74
CA VAL A 98 8.25 4.26 -6.40
C VAL A 98 7.56 2.95 -6.82
N ALA A 99 6.26 2.80 -6.54
CA ALA A 99 5.50 1.62 -6.93
C ALA A 99 5.45 1.44 -8.46
N ASN A 100 5.25 2.52 -9.21
CA ASN A 100 5.24 2.49 -10.68
C ASN A 100 6.62 2.18 -11.27
N ALA A 101 7.70 2.64 -10.64
CA ALA A 101 9.06 2.30 -11.07
C ALA A 101 9.31 0.80 -10.90
N GLY A 102 8.97 0.22 -9.75
CA GLY A 102 9.11 -1.23 -9.51
C GLY A 102 8.31 -2.08 -10.49
N LEU A 103 7.08 -1.66 -10.82
CA LEU A 103 6.27 -2.35 -11.83
C LEU A 103 6.93 -2.31 -13.21
N ARG A 104 7.43 -1.14 -13.64
CA ARG A 104 8.11 -1.02 -14.93
C ARG A 104 9.35 -1.89 -15.02
N ASP A 105 10.12 -1.98 -13.94
CA ASP A 105 11.32 -2.82 -13.93
C ASP A 105 10.96 -4.32 -14.02
N SER A 106 9.93 -4.76 -13.28
CA SER A 106 9.42 -6.13 -13.41
C SER A 106 8.90 -6.44 -14.83
N LEU A 107 8.25 -5.48 -15.51
CA LEU A 107 7.79 -5.67 -16.89
C LEU A 107 8.95 -5.77 -17.88
N LYS A 108 10.07 -5.08 -17.67
CA LYS A 108 11.29 -5.26 -18.49
C LYS A 108 11.85 -6.67 -18.35
N ASP A 109 11.82 -7.23 -17.15
CA ASP A 109 12.27 -8.59 -16.92
C ASP A 109 11.41 -9.61 -17.68
N VAL A 110 10.09 -9.43 -17.68
CA VAL A 110 9.14 -10.25 -18.46
C VAL A 110 9.42 -10.11 -19.96
N GLU A 111 9.63 -8.91 -20.46
CA GLU A 111 9.96 -8.66 -21.87
C GLU A 111 11.28 -9.35 -22.28
N THR A 112 12.28 -9.28 -21.42
CA THR A 112 13.57 -9.91 -21.63
C THR A 112 13.42 -11.44 -21.68
N ALA A 113 12.68 -12.03 -20.73
CA ALA A 113 12.40 -13.45 -20.71
C ALA A 113 11.62 -13.91 -21.96
N ALA A 114 10.65 -13.13 -22.41
CA ALA A 114 9.88 -13.41 -23.61
C ALA A 114 10.75 -13.41 -24.89
N ARG A 115 11.74 -12.52 -24.98
CA ARG A 115 12.68 -12.49 -26.11
C ARG A 115 13.64 -13.69 -26.12
N GLN A 116 13.94 -14.27 -24.95
CA GLN A 116 14.83 -15.42 -24.79
C GLN A 116 14.08 -16.75 -24.93
N ALA A 117 12.76 -16.75 -24.90
CA ALA A 117 11.96 -17.95 -25.07
C ALA A 117 12.16 -18.56 -26.48
N PRO A 118 12.27 -19.91 -26.60
CA PRO A 118 12.33 -20.57 -27.90
C PRO A 118 11.13 -20.19 -28.75
N LYS A 119 11.37 -19.85 -30.03
CA LYS A 119 10.26 -19.57 -30.94
C LYS A 119 9.36 -20.80 -31.06
N PRO A 120 8.03 -20.65 -30.99
CA PRO A 120 7.11 -21.76 -31.20
C PRO A 120 7.42 -22.42 -32.57
N GLY A 121 7.74 -23.71 -32.59
CA GLY A 121 8.07 -24.46 -33.81
C GLY A 121 9.55 -24.65 -34.09
N ALA A 122 10.48 -24.18 -33.26
CA ALA A 122 11.88 -24.57 -33.36
C ALA A 122 12.03 -26.05 -32.96
N VAL A 123 12.24 -26.93 -33.95
CA VAL A 123 12.55 -28.35 -33.71
C VAL A 123 13.93 -28.43 -33.07
N PRO A 124 14.10 -29.14 -31.94
CA PRO A 124 15.42 -29.30 -31.33
C PRO A 124 16.37 -30.04 -32.31
N PRO A 125 17.64 -29.64 -32.40
CA PRO A 125 18.61 -30.39 -33.22
C PRO A 125 18.74 -31.80 -32.66
N LYS A 126 18.74 -32.82 -33.60
CA LYS A 126 18.93 -34.22 -33.25
C LYS A 126 20.35 -34.48 -32.78
#